data_811f8cfea7a5790d2dfabbd6c68bac2e
#
_entry.id   811f8cfea7a5790d2dfabbd6c68bac2e
#
_cell.length_a   1.000
_cell.length_b   1.000
_cell.length_c   1.000
_cell.angle_alpha   90.00
_cell.angle_beta   90.00
_cell.angle_gamma   90.00
#
_symmetry.space_group_name_H-M   'P 1'
#
loop_
_entity.id
_entity.type
_entity.pdbx_description
1 polymer ?
#
loop_
_entity_poly.entity_id
_entity_poly.type
_entity_poly.pdbx_seq_one_letter_code
_entity_poly.pdbx_strand_id
1 'polypeptide(L)'
;MKAKLPREFGPKEKLKKTKAHRGNAAMKNTTSTKKKLSPNQREELLKTLNVRFEQNMNRHKGFEWARVEARLEGNTEKLWSLNEMERTGGEPDVIGRDKKSGEYVFYDCSAESPQGRRSVCYDREALDSRKEHKPKNNAVEMAAAMGVEILSEDQYLELQKLGSFDAKTSSWLKTPSEIRKLGGAIYGDFRYGRVFVGHNGADSYYAARGFRGSLKI
;
A
#
# COMPACT_ATOMS: atom_id res chain seq x y z
N MET A 1 58.80 -31.92 16.28
CA MET A 1 57.92 -31.17 17.22
C MET A 1 56.54 -31.81 17.22
N LYS A 2 56.11 -32.31 18.39
CA LYS A 2 54.88 -33.12 18.51
C LYS A 2 53.65 -32.22 18.76
N ALA A 3 52.66 -32.32 17.92
CA ALA A 3 51.37 -31.67 18.11
C ALA A 3 50.54 -32.38 19.18
N LYS A 4 50.03 -31.66 20.19
CA LYS A 4 49.11 -32.18 21.22
C LYS A 4 47.65 -31.96 20.74
N LEU A 5 46.87 -33.06 20.78
CA LEU A 5 45.44 -33.09 20.63
C LEU A 5 44.75 -32.65 21.95
N PRO A 6 43.62 -31.96 21.90
CA PRO A 6 42.81 -31.63 23.09
C PRO A 6 41.84 -32.78 23.44
N ARG A 7 41.56 -32.89 24.75
CA ARG A 7 40.77 -33.93 25.41
C ARG A 7 39.25 -33.73 25.20
N GLU A 8 38.55 -34.82 24.97
CA GLU A 8 37.10 -34.92 25.05
C GLU A 8 36.59 -34.82 26.48
N PHE A 9 35.50 -34.06 26.69
CA PHE A 9 34.66 -34.16 27.90
C PHE A 9 33.22 -34.45 27.47
N GLY A 10 32.76 -35.64 27.84
CA GLY A 10 31.41 -36.14 27.62
C GLY A 10 30.37 -35.52 28.57
N PRO A 11 29.09 -35.64 28.23
CA PRO A 11 27.98 -34.94 28.86
C PRO A 11 27.46 -35.66 30.12
N LYS A 12 27.10 -34.88 31.15
CA LYS A 12 26.25 -35.36 32.26
C LYS A 12 24.84 -34.81 32.10
N GLU A 13 23.96 -35.70 31.73
CA GLU A 13 22.51 -35.50 31.72
C GLU A 13 21.96 -35.27 33.13
N LYS A 14 21.19 -34.21 33.34
CA LYS A 14 20.26 -34.11 34.47
C LYS A 14 18.88 -33.70 33.95
N LEU A 15 18.00 -34.71 33.88
CA LEU A 15 16.57 -34.56 33.70
C LEU A 15 15.99 -33.69 34.83
N LYS A 16 15.39 -32.53 34.48
CA LYS A 16 14.43 -31.82 35.34
C LYS A 16 13.06 -31.84 34.69
N LYS A 17 12.16 -32.58 35.33
CA LYS A 17 10.71 -32.59 35.04
C LYS A 17 10.16 -31.20 35.33
N THR A 18 9.66 -30.49 34.30
CA THR A 18 8.84 -29.28 34.47
C THR A 18 7.39 -29.59 34.12
N LYS A 19 6.52 -29.28 35.07
CA LYS A 19 5.07 -29.42 35.03
C LYS A 19 4.48 -28.58 33.91
N ALA A 20 3.65 -29.19 33.07
CA ALA A 20 2.83 -28.52 32.09
C ALA A 20 1.78 -27.63 32.79
N HIS A 21 1.87 -26.31 32.68
CA HIS A 21 0.76 -25.41 32.95
C HIS A 21 -0.01 -25.24 31.63
N ARG A 22 -1.20 -25.82 31.60
CA ARG A 22 -2.21 -25.53 30.58
C ARG A 22 -2.75 -24.13 30.85
N GLY A 23 -2.20 -23.12 30.21
CA GLY A 23 -2.80 -21.81 30.13
C GLY A 23 -3.78 -21.79 28.94
N ASN A 24 -5.08 -21.70 29.24
CA ASN A 24 -6.11 -21.39 28.28
C ASN A 24 -5.86 -19.95 27.74
N ALA A 25 -5.24 -19.83 26.58
CA ALA A 25 -5.25 -18.58 25.85
C ALA A 25 -6.63 -18.44 25.18
N ALA A 26 -7.49 -17.66 25.81
CA ALA A 26 -8.73 -17.20 25.18
C ALA A 26 -8.35 -16.45 23.90
N MET A 27 -8.67 -17.03 22.74
CA MET A 27 -8.68 -16.32 21.47
C MET A 27 -9.65 -15.14 21.61
N LYS A 28 -9.11 -13.93 21.71
CA LYS A 28 -9.89 -12.72 21.53
C LYS A 28 -10.37 -12.72 20.09
N ASN A 29 -11.64 -13.06 19.90
CA ASN A 29 -12.37 -12.78 18.66
C ASN A 29 -12.29 -11.27 18.42
N THR A 30 -11.34 -10.84 17.58
CA THR A 30 -11.39 -9.51 16.98
C THR A 30 -12.58 -9.51 16.03
N THR A 31 -13.71 -8.99 16.49
CA THR A 31 -14.83 -8.62 15.64
C THR A 31 -14.29 -7.75 14.52
N SER A 32 -14.20 -8.32 13.32
CA SER A 32 -13.96 -7.57 12.09
C SER A 32 -15.07 -6.52 11.98
N THR A 33 -14.78 -5.28 12.34
CA THR A 33 -15.64 -4.15 12.05
C THR A 33 -15.87 -4.15 10.55
N LYS A 34 -17.11 -4.44 10.12
CA LYS A 34 -17.48 -4.47 8.70
C LYS A 34 -17.10 -3.12 8.09
N LYS A 35 -16.19 -3.14 7.14
CA LYS A 35 -15.78 -1.98 6.33
C LYS A 35 -16.98 -1.52 5.48
N LYS A 36 -17.84 -0.69 6.06
CA LYS A 36 -19.05 -0.16 5.42
C LYS A 36 -19.18 1.33 5.66
N LEU A 37 -19.59 2.05 4.63
CA LEU A 37 -19.98 3.46 4.72
C LEU A 37 -21.42 3.58 5.18
N SER A 38 -21.72 4.66 5.90
CA SER A 38 -23.11 5.09 6.12
C SER A 38 -23.75 5.52 4.79
N PRO A 39 -25.09 5.56 4.69
CA PRO A 39 -25.75 6.04 3.48
C PRO A 39 -25.27 7.42 3.03
N ASN A 40 -25.14 8.37 3.94
CA ASN A 40 -24.65 9.72 3.62
C ASN A 40 -23.22 9.72 3.11
N GLN A 41 -22.31 8.98 3.76
CA GLN A 41 -20.91 8.88 3.29
C GLN A 41 -20.83 8.26 1.89
N ARG A 42 -21.69 7.27 1.61
CA ARG A 42 -21.75 6.65 0.29
C ARG A 42 -22.20 7.65 -0.78
N GLU A 43 -23.27 8.39 -0.50
CA GLU A 43 -23.81 9.41 -1.42
C GLU A 43 -22.78 10.51 -1.70
N GLU A 44 -22.15 11.05 -0.64
CA GLU A 44 -21.10 12.07 -0.76
C GLU A 44 -19.88 11.56 -1.59
N LEU A 45 -19.45 10.31 -1.36
CA LEU A 45 -18.36 9.71 -2.10
C LEU A 45 -18.72 9.56 -3.58
N LEU A 46 -19.89 8.99 -3.90
CA LEU A 46 -20.33 8.80 -5.30
C LEU A 46 -20.43 10.15 -6.03
N LYS A 47 -20.98 11.16 -5.37
CA LYS A 47 -21.02 12.52 -5.90
C LYS A 47 -19.61 13.07 -6.18
N THR A 48 -18.69 12.90 -5.24
CA THR A 48 -17.29 13.36 -5.39
C THR A 48 -16.60 12.66 -6.55
N LEU A 49 -16.77 11.34 -6.66
CA LEU A 49 -16.20 10.55 -7.75
C LEU A 49 -16.80 10.94 -9.10
N ASN A 50 -18.12 11.18 -9.17
CA ASN A 50 -18.78 11.62 -10.40
C ASN A 50 -18.25 12.99 -10.88
N VAL A 51 -18.18 13.97 -9.98
CA VAL A 51 -17.64 15.31 -10.32
C VAL A 51 -16.21 15.19 -10.84
N ARG A 52 -15.37 14.38 -10.21
CA ARG A 52 -13.99 14.14 -10.66
C ARG A 52 -13.95 13.46 -12.02
N PHE A 53 -14.79 12.46 -12.24
CA PHE A 53 -14.93 11.76 -13.50
C PHE A 53 -15.25 12.76 -14.63
N GLU A 54 -16.25 13.61 -14.46
CA GLU A 54 -16.65 14.60 -15.46
C GLU A 54 -15.58 15.65 -15.72
N GLN A 55 -14.82 16.04 -14.70
CA GLN A 55 -13.73 17.01 -14.82
C GLN A 55 -12.49 16.45 -15.54
N ASN A 56 -12.35 15.15 -15.62
CA ASN A 56 -11.15 14.46 -16.12
C ASN A 56 -11.43 13.46 -17.25
N MET A 57 -12.36 13.76 -18.14
CA MET A 57 -12.81 12.87 -19.23
C MET A 57 -11.67 12.35 -20.12
N ASN A 58 -10.53 13.01 -20.13
CA ASN A 58 -9.34 12.54 -20.85
C ASN A 58 -8.71 11.26 -20.23
N ARG A 59 -8.97 10.97 -18.96
CA ARG A 59 -8.45 9.78 -18.25
C ARG A 59 -9.21 8.50 -18.60
N HIS A 60 -10.47 8.61 -19.02
CA HIS A 60 -11.39 7.46 -19.19
C HIS A 60 -12.24 7.55 -20.45
N LYS A 61 -11.62 7.84 -21.58
CA LYS A 61 -12.29 7.94 -22.87
C LYS A 61 -13.16 6.70 -23.15
N GLY A 62 -14.44 6.94 -23.49
CA GLY A 62 -15.40 5.89 -23.83
C GLY A 62 -16.05 5.21 -22.62
N PHE A 63 -15.82 5.67 -21.40
CA PHE A 63 -16.54 5.21 -20.23
C PHE A 63 -17.73 6.14 -19.95
N GLU A 64 -18.79 5.54 -19.41
CA GLU A 64 -20.00 6.23 -18.96
C GLU A 64 -20.09 6.11 -17.45
N TRP A 65 -20.28 7.23 -16.75
CA TRP A 65 -20.34 7.24 -15.29
C TRP A 65 -21.39 6.28 -14.75
N ALA A 66 -22.60 6.23 -15.35
CA ALA A 66 -23.67 5.36 -14.88
C ALA A 66 -23.26 3.88 -14.82
N ARG A 67 -22.39 3.42 -15.71
CA ARG A 67 -21.87 2.04 -15.67
C ARG A 67 -20.83 1.83 -14.58
N VAL A 68 -20.01 2.84 -14.33
CA VAL A 68 -19.03 2.83 -13.24
C VAL A 68 -19.78 2.82 -11.91
N GLU A 69 -20.74 3.73 -11.74
CA GLU A 69 -21.57 3.85 -10.54
C GLU A 69 -22.31 2.56 -10.20
N ALA A 70 -22.95 1.92 -11.18
CA ALA A 70 -23.64 0.65 -10.97
C ALA A 70 -22.70 -0.46 -10.44
N ARG A 71 -21.43 -0.47 -10.88
CA ARG A 71 -20.42 -1.39 -10.33
C ARG A 71 -20.03 -1.05 -8.89
N LEU A 72 -19.85 0.23 -8.61
CA LEU A 72 -19.54 0.73 -7.27
C LEU A 72 -20.67 0.41 -6.28
N GLU A 73 -21.90 0.62 -6.68
CA GLU A 73 -23.09 0.34 -5.85
C GLU A 73 -23.22 -1.11 -5.45
N GLY A 74 -22.85 -2.03 -6.34
CA GLY A 74 -22.84 -3.47 -6.08
C GLY A 74 -21.72 -3.92 -5.14
N ASN A 75 -20.75 -3.05 -4.77
CA ASN A 75 -19.56 -3.47 -4.05
C ASN A 75 -19.20 -2.56 -2.85
N THR A 76 -19.87 -2.77 -1.73
CA THR A 76 -19.76 -1.93 -0.53
C THR A 76 -18.36 -1.90 0.09
N GLU A 77 -17.58 -3.00 -0.03
CA GLU A 77 -16.21 -3.06 0.49
C GLU A 77 -15.26 -2.21 -0.36
N LYS A 78 -15.43 -2.24 -1.66
CA LYS A 78 -14.64 -1.42 -2.60
C LYS A 78 -14.98 0.06 -2.48
N LEU A 79 -16.24 0.41 -2.25
CA LEU A 79 -16.64 1.78 -1.90
C LEU A 79 -15.95 2.25 -0.64
N TRP A 80 -15.85 1.39 0.38
CA TRP A 80 -15.10 1.74 1.59
C TRP A 80 -13.62 1.99 1.28
N SER A 81 -12.99 1.17 0.44
CA SER A 81 -11.59 1.37 0.02
C SER A 81 -11.40 2.68 -0.73
N LEU A 82 -12.31 3.04 -1.66
CA LEU A 82 -12.28 4.33 -2.34
C LEU A 82 -12.44 5.51 -1.37
N ASN A 83 -13.31 5.36 -0.36
CA ASN A 83 -13.43 6.37 0.69
C ASN A 83 -12.15 6.55 1.48
N GLU A 84 -11.41 5.48 1.77
CA GLU A 84 -10.10 5.58 2.42
C GLU A 84 -9.05 6.24 1.51
N MET A 85 -9.11 5.98 0.19
CA MET A 85 -8.28 6.69 -0.78
C MET A 85 -8.60 8.18 -0.77
N GLU A 86 -9.87 8.56 -0.80
CA GLU A 86 -10.33 9.96 -0.76
C GLU A 86 -9.92 10.64 0.55
N ARG A 87 -10.27 10.04 1.69
CA ARG A 87 -10.00 10.57 3.04
C ARG A 87 -8.52 10.86 3.29
N THR A 88 -7.63 10.10 2.64
CA THR A 88 -6.18 10.28 2.77
C THR A 88 -5.57 11.20 1.72
N GLY A 89 -6.40 11.83 0.87
CA GLY A 89 -5.98 12.82 -0.14
C GLY A 89 -5.47 12.19 -1.44
N GLY A 90 -5.97 11.00 -1.78
CA GLY A 90 -5.58 10.29 -3.00
C GLY A 90 -6.29 10.76 -4.26
N GLU A 91 -7.47 11.34 -4.12
CA GLU A 91 -8.31 11.75 -5.25
C GLU A 91 -8.50 10.62 -6.27
N PRO A 92 -9.06 9.45 -5.86
CA PRO A 92 -9.18 8.29 -6.74
C PRO A 92 -10.05 8.60 -7.95
N ASP A 93 -9.59 8.15 -9.12
CA ASP A 93 -10.32 8.27 -10.38
C ASP A 93 -10.19 6.98 -11.19
N VAL A 94 -11.20 6.67 -12.00
CA VAL A 94 -11.15 5.53 -12.91
C VAL A 94 -10.25 5.86 -14.09
N ILE A 95 -9.24 5.03 -14.33
CA ILE A 95 -8.24 5.29 -15.38
C ILE A 95 -8.27 4.25 -16.50
N GLY A 96 -9.04 3.20 -16.34
CA GLY A 96 -9.07 2.12 -17.31
C GLY A 96 -9.97 0.98 -16.90
N ARG A 97 -9.89 -0.08 -17.71
CA ARG A 97 -10.57 -1.35 -17.47
C ARG A 97 -9.58 -2.50 -17.64
N ASP A 98 -9.56 -3.40 -16.67
CA ASP A 98 -8.74 -4.62 -16.78
C ASP A 98 -9.25 -5.48 -17.94
N LYS A 99 -8.37 -5.80 -18.89
CA LYS A 99 -8.74 -6.54 -20.10
C LYS A 99 -9.12 -8.00 -19.82
N LYS A 100 -8.64 -8.57 -18.71
CA LYS A 100 -8.89 -9.97 -18.37
C LYS A 100 -10.16 -10.14 -17.53
N SER A 101 -10.28 -9.33 -16.47
CA SER A 101 -11.43 -9.42 -15.55
C SER A 101 -12.61 -8.54 -15.95
N GLY A 102 -12.38 -7.52 -16.77
CA GLY A 102 -13.39 -6.52 -17.13
C GLY A 102 -13.70 -5.53 -16.01
N GLU A 103 -12.95 -5.55 -14.90
CA GLU A 103 -13.12 -4.64 -13.77
C GLU A 103 -12.63 -3.24 -14.11
N TYR A 104 -13.28 -2.23 -13.57
CA TYR A 104 -12.78 -0.86 -13.61
C TYR A 104 -11.56 -0.73 -12.70
N VAL A 105 -10.57 0.04 -13.16
CA VAL A 105 -9.31 0.27 -12.45
C VAL A 105 -9.27 1.70 -11.98
N PHE A 106 -9.16 1.90 -10.67
CA PHE A 106 -9.00 3.19 -10.03
C PHE A 106 -7.57 3.36 -9.55
N TYR A 107 -6.99 4.55 -9.76
CA TYR A 107 -5.73 4.96 -9.15
C TYR A 107 -5.92 6.24 -8.34
N ASP A 108 -5.03 6.46 -7.38
CA ASP A 108 -4.87 7.77 -6.77
C ASP A 108 -4.33 8.77 -7.81
N CYS A 109 -5.13 9.77 -8.13
CA CYS A 109 -4.85 10.78 -9.15
C CYS A 109 -4.61 12.19 -8.59
N SER A 110 -4.38 12.33 -7.28
CA SER A 110 -3.92 13.60 -6.69
C SER A 110 -2.58 14.03 -7.29
N ALA A 111 -2.36 15.33 -7.48
CA ALA A 111 -1.14 15.83 -8.11
C ALA A 111 0.14 15.37 -7.41
N GLU A 112 0.10 15.27 -6.08
CA GLU A 112 1.22 14.84 -5.25
C GLU A 112 0.87 13.55 -4.51
N SER A 113 1.85 12.81 -4.04
CA SER A 113 1.63 11.64 -3.19
C SER A 113 0.64 11.98 -2.06
N PRO A 114 -0.39 11.16 -1.80
CA PRO A 114 -1.45 11.48 -0.84
C PRO A 114 -0.92 11.91 0.53
N GLN A 115 -1.35 13.07 1.01
CA GLN A 115 -0.80 13.69 2.21
C GLN A 115 -0.94 12.81 3.46
N GLY A 116 -2.08 12.14 3.60
CA GLY A 116 -2.36 11.24 4.73
C GLY A 116 -1.54 9.95 4.75
N ARG A 117 -0.69 9.72 3.74
CA ARG A 117 0.11 8.49 3.57
C ARG A 117 1.61 8.76 3.47
N ARG A 118 2.06 9.98 3.73
CA ARG A 118 3.48 10.37 3.68
C ARG A 118 4.22 10.05 4.97
N SER A 119 5.53 10.20 4.95
CA SER A 119 6.43 9.96 6.09
C SER A 119 6.39 8.51 6.58
N VAL A 120 6.41 7.55 5.66
CA VAL A 120 6.36 6.12 5.93
C VAL A 120 7.56 5.42 5.29
N CYS A 121 8.10 4.39 5.98
CA CYS A 121 9.00 3.42 5.36
C CYS A 121 8.19 2.41 4.52
N TYR A 122 8.88 1.48 3.87
CA TYR A 122 8.21 0.64 2.88
C TYR A 122 7.26 -0.40 3.52
N ASP A 123 7.75 -1.25 4.40
CA ASP A 123 6.99 -2.36 4.99
C ASP A 123 7.29 -2.59 6.47
N ARG A 124 6.69 -3.63 7.06
CA ARG A 124 6.83 -3.96 8.48
C ARG A 124 8.27 -4.33 8.85
N GLU A 125 8.94 -5.15 8.06
CA GLU A 125 10.33 -5.54 8.31
C GLU A 125 11.25 -4.31 8.33
N ALA A 126 11.08 -3.42 7.35
CA ALA A 126 11.81 -2.16 7.29
C ALA A 126 11.52 -1.26 8.50
N LEU A 127 10.25 -1.18 8.94
CA LEU A 127 9.87 -0.44 10.13
C LEU A 127 10.52 -1.00 11.40
N ASP A 128 10.52 -2.32 11.56
CA ASP A 128 11.04 -2.99 12.76
C ASP A 128 12.57 -2.95 12.81
N SER A 129 13.26 -2.94 11.68
CA SER A 129 14.73 -2.85 11.59
C SER A 129 15.28 -1.52 12.11
N ARG A 130 14.49 -0.43 12.11
CA ARG A 130 14.91 0.88 12.59
C ARG A 130 15.08 0.88 14.10
N LYS A 131 16.20 1.37 14.59
CA LYS A 131 16.47 1.54 16.04
C LYS A 131 15.84 2.81 16.59
N GLU A 132 15.92 3.89 15.82
CA GLU A 132 15.50 5.23 16.23
C GLU A 132 14.61 5.89 15.17
N HIS A 133 13.85 6.91 15.55
CA HIS A 133 13.00 7.71 14.66
C HIS A 133 12.07 6.86 13.79
N LYS A 134 11.43 5.83 14.38
CA LYS A 134 10.47 4.98 13.68
C LYS A 134 9.25 5.79 13.23
N PRO A 135 8.87 5.76 11.96
CA PRO A 135 7.58 6.31 11.54
C PRO A 135 6.44 5.51 12.20
N LYS A 136 5.24 6.11 12.28
CA LYS A 136 4.08 5.45 12.90
C LYS A 136 3.61 4.23 12.11
N ASN A 137 3.77 4.26 10.80
CA ASN A 137 3.25 3.26 9.87
C ASN A 137 4.26 2.97 8.76
N ASN A 138 3.92 1.99 7.93
CA ASN A 138 4.61 1.67 6.69
C ASN A 138 3.61 1.60 5.53
N ALA A 139 4.11 1.74 4.30
CA ALA A 139 3.29 1.85 3.11
C ALA A 139 2.46 0.58 2.84
N VAL A 140 3.09 -0.60 2.95
CA VAL A 140 2.45 -1.89 2.64
C VAL A 140 1.28 -2.18 3.58
N GLU A 141 1.44 -2.00 4.88
CA GLU A 141 0.36 -2.24 5.84
C GLU A 141 -0.76 -1.20 5.75
N MET A 142 -0.42 0.07 5.48
CA MET A 142 -1.43 1.08 5.24
C MET A 142 -2.27 0.76 4.00
N ALA A 143 -1.64 0.37 2.89
CA ALA A 143 -2.35 -0.04 1.68
C ALA A 143 -3.27 -1.25 1.95
N ALA A 144 -2.77 -2.27 2.62
CA ALA A 144 -3.55 -3.45 3.01
C ALA A 144 -4.73 -3.10 3.92
N ALA A 145 -4.53 -2.23 4.91
CA ALA A 145 -5.59 -1.75 5.79
C ALA A 145 -6.68 -1.00 5.03
N MET A 146 -6.33 -0.23 4.01
CA MET A 146 -7.25 0.47 3.11
C MET A 146 -7.91 -0.45 2.08
N GLY A 147 -7.44 -1.69 1.92
CA GLY A 147 -7.93 -2.63 0.91
C GLY A 147 -7.53 -2.25 -0.52
N VAL A 148 -6.37 -1.60 -0.69
CA VAL A 148 -5.81 -1.21 -1.98
C VAL A 148 -4.43 -1.84 -2.19
N GLU A 149 -3.96 -1.91 -3.43
CA GLU A 149 -2.58 -2.28 -3.75
C GLU A 149 -1.74 -1.03 -4.00
N ILE A 150 -0.47 -1.06 -3.63
CA ILE A 150 0.50 -0.03 -4.04
C ILE A 150 0.72 -0.17 -5.54
N LEU A 151 0.79 0.95 -6.28
CA LEU A 151 1.06 0.94 -7.72
C LEU A 151 2.37 0.20 -8.01
N SER A 152 2.35 -0.70 -9.01
CA SER A 152 3.58 -1.23 -9.60
C SER A 152 4.30 -0.14 -10.40
N GLU A 153 5.54 -0.41 -10.80
CA GLU A 153 6.30 0.48 -11.68
C GLU A 153 5.54 0.74 -12.99
N ASP A 154 5.05 -0.31 -13.66
CA ASP A 154 4.27 -0.17 -14.89
C ASP A 154 3.01 0.68 -14.68
N GLN A 155 2.28 0.46 -13.59
CA GLN A 155 1.09 1.24 -13.25
C GLN A 155 1.41 2.70 -12.98
N TYR A 156 2.53 2.98 -12.35
CA TYR A 156 2.99 4.33 -12.12
C TYR A 156 3.38 5.04 -13.42
N LEU A 157 4.06 4.35 -14.33
CA LEU A 157 4.39 4.88 -15.65
C LEU A 157 3.14 5.14 -16.50
N GLU A 158 2.12 4.27 -16.41
CA GLU A 158 0.81 4.50 -17.06
C GLU A 158 0.09 5.72 -16.47
N LEU A 159 0.09 5.89 -15.14
CA LEU A 159 -0.46 7.08 -14.49
C LEU A 159 0.21 8.35 -15.01
N GLN A 160 1.51 8.36 -15.15
CA GLN A 160 2.28 9.52 -15.63
C GLN A 160 1.96 9.93 -17.08
N LYS A 161 1.34 9.05 -17.88
CA LYS A 161 0.83 9.42 -19.23
C LYS A 161 -0.43 10.29 -19.17
N LEU A 162 -1.11 10.32 -18.03
CA LEU A 162 -2.33 11.09 -17.80
C LEU A 162 -2.07 12.50 -17.26
N GLY A 163 -0.83 12.79 -16.85
CA GLY A 163 -0.42 14.08 -16.29
C GLY A 163 0.92 13.99 -15.57
N SER A 164 1.35 15.09 -14.96
CA SER A 164 2.57 15.11 -14.13
C SER A 164 2.22 14.87 -12.67
N PHE A 165 2.58 13.73 -12.13
CA PHE A 165 2.32 13.36 -10.74
C PHE A 165 3.62 13.27 -9.94
N ASP A 166 3.57 13.63 -8.65
CA ASP A 166 4.74 13.63 -7.76
C ASP A 166 5.85 14.63 -8.18
N ALA A 167 5.45 15.82 -8.65
CA ALA A 167 6.40 16.86 -9.03
C ALA A 167 7.16 17.46 -7.84
N LYS A 168 6.61 17.39 -6.62
CA LYS A 168 7.23 17.83 -5.35
C LYS A 168 7.40 16.71 -4.35
N THR A 169 6.76 15.58 -4.59
CA THR A 169 6.78 14.40 -3.72
C THR A 169 7.40 13.20 -4.42
N SER A 170 7.39 12.05 -3.77
CA SER A 170 7.67 10.73 -4.36
C SER A 170 6.74 9.69 -3.77
N SER A 171 6.51 8.62 -4.50
CA SER A 171 5.64 7.52 -4.07
C SER A 171 6.38 6.19 -4.09
N TRP A 172 6.34 5.45 -2.97
CA TRP A 172 6.76 4.06 -2.95
C TRP A 172 5.97 3.26 -3.98
N LEU A 173 6.65 2.37 -4.68
CA LEU A 173 6.07 1.46 -5.68
C LEU A 173 6.14 0.02 -5.17
N LYS A 174 5.26 -0.84 -5.69
CA LYS A 174 5.29 -2.28 -5.39
C LYS A 174 6.64 -2.86 -5.79
N THR A 175 7.47 -3.09 -4.81
CA THR A 175 8.86 -3.47 -5.01
C THR A 175 8.96 -4.95 -5.36
N PRO A 176 9.68 -5.32 -6.42
CA PRO A 176 9.99 -6.71 -6.75
C PRO A 176 10.70 -7.43 -5.59
N SER A 177 10.38 -8.71 -5.41
CA SER A 177 10.87 -9.50 -4.27
C SER A 177 12.38 -9.64 -4.23
N GLU A 178 13.04 -9.69 -5.38
CA GLU A 178 14.50 -9.76 -5.51
C GLU A 178 15.19 -8.49 -4.99
N ILE A 179 14.63 -7.32 -5.24
CA ILE A 179 15.12 -6.04 -4.70
C ILE A 179 14.85 -5.97 -3.20
N ARG A 180 13.63 -6.37 -2.79
CA ARG A 180 13.25 -6.31 -1.37
C ARG A 180 14.10 -7.23 -0.49
N LYS A 181 14.44 -8.42 -0.97
CA LYS A 181 15.34 -9.38 -0.28
C LYS A 181 16.75 -8.82 -0.03
N LEU A 182 17.19 -7.88 -0.84
CA LEU A 182 18.46 -7.18 -0.67
C LEU A 182 18.35 -5.92 0.22
N GLY A 183 17.19 -5.71 0.86
CA GLY A 183 16.94 -4.57 1.77
C GLY A 183 16.45 -3.31 1.07
N GLY A 184 16.29 -3.31 -0.26
CA GLY A 184 15.86 -2.17 -1.05
C GLY A 184 14.35 -2.04 -1.20
N ALA A 185 13.91 -0.85 -1.62
CA ALA A 185 12.58 -0.59 -2.15
C ALA A 185 12.64 0.47 -3.24
N ILE A 186 11.73 0.41 -4.22
CA ILE A 186 11.67 1.34 -5.34
C ILE A 186 10.61 2.42 -5.10
N TYR A 187 10.83 3.60 -5.66
CA TYR A 187 9.90 4.72 -5.64
C TYR A 187 9.91 5.45 -6.97
N GLY A 188 8.81 6.15 -7.28
CA GLY A 188 8.69 7.01 -8.45
C GLY A 188 8.55 8.47 -8.07
N ASP A 189 9.04 9.37 -8.95
CA ASP A 189 8.78 10.80 -8.91
C ASP A 189 8.86 11.42 -10.33
N PHE A 190 8.47 12.69 -10.42
CA PHE A 190 8.56 13.47 -11.65
C PHE A 190 9.44 14.68 -11.41
N ARG A 191 10.60 14.73 -12.07
CA ARG A 191 11.57 15.82 -11.95
C ARG A 191 12.13 16.20 -13.32
N TYR A 192 12.45 17.46 -13.48
CA TYR A 192 13.08 17.97 -14.71
C TYR A 192 12.32 17.60 -15.99
N GLY A 193 10.98 17.57 -15.92
CA GLY A 193 10.13 17.27 -17.08
C GLY A 193 10.04 15.77 -17.44
N ARG A 194 10.50 14.85 -16.57
CA ARG A 194 10.45 13.40 -16.83
C ARG A 194 10.21 12.58 -15.58
N VAL A 195 9.76 11.36 -15.79
CA VAL A 195 9.57 10.36 -14.73
C VAL A 195 10.90 9.71 -14.39
N PHE A 196 11.13 9.51 -13.10
CA PHE A 196 12.22 8.71 -12.57
C PHE A 196 11.67 7.58 -11.70
N VAL A 197 12.27 6.41 -11.81
CA VAL A 197 12.12 5.33 -10.86
C VAL A 197 13.48 5.13 -10.20
N GLY A 198 13.53 5.34 -8.90
CA GLY A 198 14.73 5.24 -8.09
C GLY A 198 14.56 4.24 -6.96
N HIS A 199 15.59 4.08 -6.14
CA HIS A 199 15.58 3.15 -5.02
C HIS A 199 16.17 3.79 -3.76
N ASN A 200 15.75 3.24 -2.60
CA ASN A 200 16.39 3.49 -1.30
C ASN A 200 16.38 2.20 -0.48
N GLY A 201 17.07 2.19 0.66
CA GLY A 201 16.79 1.20 1.69
C GLY A 201 15.30 1.25 2.06
N ALA A 202 14.67 0.10 2.21
CA ALA A 202 13.24 0.02 2.52
C ALA A 202 12.88 0.68 3.87
N ASP A 203 13.85 0.80 4.77
CA ASP A 203 13.75 1.47 6.07
C ASP A 203 13.81 3.00 6.00
N SER A 204 14.20 3.55 4.86
CA SER A 204 14.23 5.00 4.64
C SER A 204 12.82 5.59 4.61
N TYR A 205 12.66 6.81 5.12
CA TYR A 205 11.43 7.58 4.92
C TYR A 205 11.74 9.07 4.83
N TYR A 206 10.88 9.79 4.11
CA TYR A 206 11.02 11.23 3.90
C TYR A 206 9.65 11.89 4.06
N ALA A 207 9.62 13.12 4.52
CA ALA A 207 8.38 13.87 4.73
C ALA A 207 7.51 13.95 3.46
N ALA A 208 8.14 14.01 2.29
CA ALA A 208 7.47 14.09 1.00
C ALA A 208 7.27 12.73 0.31
N ARG A 209 7.58 11.60 0.96
CA ARG A 209 7.39 10.27 0.38
C ARG A 209 6.23 9.54 1.02
N GLY A 210 5.27 9.11 0.19
CA GLY A 210 4.15 8.28 0.56
C GLY A 210 4.00 7.10 -0.40
N PHE A 211 2.76 6.77 -0.75
CA PHE A 211 2.44 5.78 -1.79
C PHE A 211 1.10 6.12 -2.44
N ARG A 212 0.90 5.64 -3.67
CA ARG A 212 -0.36 5.68 -4.41
C ARG A 212 -0.97 4.30 -4.46
N GLY A 213 -2.28 4.23 -4.31
CA GLY A 213 -3.05 2.99 -4.37
C GLY A 213 -3.67 2.74 -5.74
N SER A 214 -3.87 1.46 -6.05
CA SER A 214 -4.76 0.97 -7.10
C SER A 214 -5.86 0.11 -6.52
N LEU A 215 -7.03 0.14 -7.15
CA LEU A 215 -8.19 -0.65 -6.79
C LEU A 215 -8.91 -1.13 -8.04
N LYS A 216 -9.28 -2.41 -8.09
CA LYS A 216 -10.14 -2.99 -9.14
C LYS A 216 -11.53 -3.25 -8.61
N ILE A 217 -12.55 -2.98 -9.42
CA ILE A 217 -13.97 -3.08 -9.05
C ILE A 217 -14.77 -3.68 -10.20
#